data_ef3a3a33933d80c175b232b3b1ef6652
#
_entry.id   ef3a3a33933d80c175b232b3b1ef6652
#
_cell.length_a   1.000
_cell.length_b   1.000
_cell.length_c   1.000
_cell.angle_alpha   90.00
_cell.angle_beta   90.00
_cell.angle_gamma   90.00
#
_symmetry.space_group_name_H-M   'P 1'
#
loop_
_entity.id
_entity.type
_entity.pdbx_description
1 polymer ?
#
loop_
_entity_poly.entity_id
_entity_poly.type
_entity_poly.pdbx_seq_one_letter_code
_entity_poly.pdbx_strand_id
1 'polypeptide(L)'
;MLVGVTGHRPERLGTNWPVVERWIGDKINEYKKTGESVSLITGMARGVDQIAARVAVKKGVGVHCYFPFKHNMTDFEKSIVERAETTRFEYDKYVPQCYIDRDRRIVDDCDVLLVVWDGVKTGGTYYTYKYALDNGKKVEVLQIPVAGSDLNDRRI
;
A
#
# COMPACT_ATOMS: atom_id res chain seq x y z
N MET A 1 -0.48 -9.71 13.71
CA MET A 1 0.48 -8.82 12.99
C MET A 1 -0.28 -7.94 12.01
N LEU A 2 -0.07 -6.65 12.09
CA LEU A 2 -0.63 -5.67 11.16
C LEU A 2 0.43 -5.29 10.13
N VAL A 3 0.15 -5.57 8.87
CA VAL A 3 1.04 -5.29 7.74
C VAL A 3 0.51 -4.07 7.01
N GLY A 4 1.24 -2.97 7.04
CA GLY A 4 0.91 -1.77 6.26
C GLY A 4 1.50 -1.88 4.86
N VAL A 5 0.94 -1.14 3.93
CA VAL A 5 1.47 -1.07 2.55
C VAL A 5 1.46 0.37 2.07
N THR A 6 2.48 0.72 1.32
CA THR A 6 2.55 1.96 0.55
C THR A 6 3.21 1.68 -0.79
N GLY A 7 2.78 2.40 -1.81
CA GLY A 7 3.34 2.21 -3.14
C GLY A 7 2.73 3.16 -4.14
N HIS A 8 3.25 3.10 -5.36
CA HIS A 8 2.91 4.04 -6.41
C HIS A 8 1.51 3.82 -6.99
N ARG A 9 0.94 4.92 -7.46
CA ARG A 9 -0.24 4.92 -8.32
C ARG A 9 0.13 4.40 -9.71
N PRO A 10 -0.86 4.09 -10.57
CA PRO A 10 -0.60 3.45 -11.87
C PRO A 10 0.42 4.19 -12.73
N GLU A 11 0.48 5.50 -12.65
CA GLU A 11 1.38 6.32 -13.47
C GLU A 11 2.86 6.00 -13.22
N ARG A 12 3.24 5.70 -11.99
CA ARG A 12 4.62 5.31 -11.62
C ARG A 12 4.79 3.81 -11.47
N LEU A 13 3.72 3.08 -11.23
CA LEU A 13 3.73 1.63 -11.16
C LEU A 13 4.01 1.01 -12.53
N GLY A 14 3.43 1.59 -13.58
CA GLY A 14 3.60 1.11 -14.96
C GLY A 14 3.13 -0.33 -15.12
N THR A 15 3.92 -1.13 -15.82
CA THR A 15 3.63 -2.53 -16.10
C THR A 15 4.13 -3.50 -15.01
N ASN A 16 4.59 -2.97 -13.88
CA ASN A 16 5.18 -3.79 -12.80
C ASN A 16 4.13 -4.43 -11.88
N TRP A 17 2.85 -4.24 -12.10
CA TRP A 17 1.80 -4.72 -11.22
C TRP A 17 1.82 -6.25 -10.99
N PRO A 18 2.15 -7.12 -11.97
CA PRO A 18 2.18 -8.58 -11.69
C PRO A 18 3.28 -8.96 -10.71
N VAL A 19 4.44 -8.33 -10.81
CA VAL A 19 5.56 -8.56 -9.89
C VAL A 19 5.18 -8.10 -8.48
N VAL A 20 4.54 -6.93 -8.39
CA VAL A 20 4.08 -6.37 -7.12
C VAL A 20 3.04 -7.26 -6.47
N GLU A 21 2.06 -7.72 -7.24
CA GLU A 21 1.02 -8.62 -6.74
C GLU A 21 1.63 -9.89 -6.15
N ARG A 22 2.57 -10.49 -6.85
CA ARG A 22 3.26 -11.69 -6.39
C ARG A 22 4.08 -11.43 -5.13
N TRP A 23 4.83 -10.35 -5.11
CA TRP A 23 5.67 -10.00 -3.95
C TRP A 23 4.84 -9.79 -2.68
N ILE A 24 3.75 -9.04 -2.78
CA ILE A 24 2.84 -8.82 -1.64
C ILE A 24 2.27 -10.15 -1.17
N GLY A 25 1.83 -11.00 -2.10
CA GLY A 25 1.32 -12.33 -1.77
C GLY A 25 2.33 -13.19 -1.06
N ASP A 26 3.58 -13.19 -1.51
CA ASP A 26 4.67 -13.95 -0.89
C ASP A 26 4.97 -13.43 0.52
N LYS A 27 4.96 -12.12 0.72
CA LYS A 27 5.15 -11.52 2.04
C LYS A 27 4.04 -11.91 3.02
N ILE A 28 2.81 -11.86 2.59
CA ILE A 28 1.67 -12.28 3.42
C ILE A 28 1.81 -13.76 3.80
N ASN A 29 2.17 -14.62 2.85
CA ASN A 29 2.40 -16.04 3.11
C ASN A 29 3.53 -16.25 4.11
N GLU A 30 4.62 -15.50 3.98
CA GLU A 30 5.76 -15.55 4.89
C GLU A 30 5.33 -15.21 6.33
N TYR A 31 4.56 -14.15 6.50
CA TYR A 31 4.08 -13.75 7.83
C TYR A 31 3.08 -14.75 8.41
N LYS A 32 2.23 -15.35 7.58
CA LYS A 32 1.29 -16.37 8.04
C LYS A 32 2.00 -17.61 8.60
N LYS A 33 3.19 -17.92 8.12
CA LYS A 33 3.99 -19.08 8.61
C LYS A 33 4.45 -18.92 10.04
N THR A 34 4.47 -17.71 10.60
CA THR A 34 4.84 -17.48 11.99
C THR A 34 3.78 -17.98 12.98
N GLY A 35 2.59 -18.33 12.49
CA GLY A 35 1.47 -18.75 13.32
C GLY A 35 0.64 -17.59 13.87
N GLU A 36 1.05 -16.36 13.66
CA GLU A 36 0.26 -15.18 14.06
C GLU A 36 -0.87 -14.92 13.06
N SER A 37 -1.95 -14.35 13.57
CA SER A 37 -2.99 -13.78 12.72
C SER A 37 -2.45 -12.57 11.97
N VAL A 38 -2.69 -12.49 10.67
CA VAL A 38 -2.20 -11.42 9.79
C VAL A 38 -3.36 -10.61 9.26
N SER A 39 -3.25 -9.28 9.32
CA SER A 39 -4.16 -8.35 8.68
C SER A 39 -3.38 -7.32 7.88
N LEU A 40 -3.99 -6.77 6.85
CA LEU A 40 -3.41 -5.75 5.99
C LEU A 40 -4.08 -4.40 6.26
N ILE A 41 -3.26 -3.34 6.36
CA ILE A 41 -3.75 -1.96 6.36
C ILE A 41 -3.40 -1.35 5.01
N THR A 42 -4.40 -0.84 4.30
CA THR A 42 -4.21 -0.23 2.98
C THR A 42 -4.91 1.11 2.90
N GLY A 43 -4.28 2.06 2.21
CA GLY A 43 -4.85 3.38 1.95
C GLY A 43 -5.85 3.41 0.80
N MET A 44 -6.02 2.32 0.10
CA MET A 44 -7.00 2.15 -0.99
C MET A 44 -6.80 3.07 -2.19
N ALA A 45 -5.66 3.76 -2.30
CA ALA A 45 -5.34 4.52 -3.50
C ALA A 45 -5.20 3.58 -4.70
N ARG A 46 -5.49 4.09 -5.90
CA ARG A 46 -5.28 3.29 -7.12
C ARG A 46 -3.81 2.88 -7.22
N GLY A 47 -3.56 1.70 -7.76
CA GLY A 47 -2.23 1.13 -7.89
C GLY A 47 -1.93 0.13 -6.78
N VAL A 48 -0.77 0.26 -6.15
CA VAL A 48 -0.26 -0.73 -5.18
C VAL A 48 -1.23 -0.97 -4.03
N ASP A 49 -1.84 0.07 -3.47
CA ASP A 49 -2.75 -0.07 -2.33
C ASP A 49 -3.95 -0.97 -2.66
N GLN A 50 -4.54 -0.80 -3.85
CA GLN A 50 -5.68 -1.61 -4.27
C GLN A 50 -5.25 -3.03 -4.66
N ILE A 51 -4.07 -3.19 -5.23
CA ILE A 51 -3.50 -4.53 -5.50
C ILE A 51 -3.35 -5.29 -4.19
N ALA A 52 -2.80 -4.64 -3.17
CA ALA A 52 -2.62 -5.25 -1.85
C ALA A 52 -3.95 -5.66 -1.22
N ALA A 53 -4.98 -4.81 -1.33
CA ALA A 53 -6.31 -5.13 -0.82
C ALA A 53 -6.88 -6.38 -1.49
N ARG A 54 -6.76 -6.47 -2.82
CA ARG A 54 -7.24 -7.62 -3.58
C ARG A 54 -6.50 -8.90 -3.19
N VAL A 55 -5.18 -8.83 -3.05
CA VAL A 55 -4.37 -9.97 -2.62
C VAL A 55 -4.78 -10.45 -1.23
N ALA A 56 -4.97 -9.52 -0.29
CA ALA A 56 -5.38 -9.85 1.08
C ALA A 56 -6.73 -10.56 1.10
N VAL A 57 -7.71 -10.06 0.35
CA VAL A 57 -9.03 -10.69 0.25
C VAL A 57 -8.90 -12.12 -0.31
N LYS A 58 -8.13 -12.30 -1.38
CA LYS A 58 -7.92 -13.62 -1.98
C LYS A 58 -7.29 -14.61 -1.02
N LYS A 59 -6.39 -14.15 -0.17
CA LYS A 59 -5.68 -15.00 0.80
C LYS A 59 -6.43 -15.18 2.11
N GLY A 60 -7.60 -14.57 2.25
CA GLY A 60 -8.44 -14.70 3.43
C GLY A 60 -7.85 -14.02 4.66
N VAL A 61 -6.98 -13.02 4.50
CA VAL A 61 -6.49 -12.22 5.62
C VAL A 61 -7.36 -10.99 5.81
N GLY A 62 -7.42 -10.46 7.03
CA GLY A 62 -8.21 -9.28 7.35
C GLY A 62 -7.70 -8.04 6.63
N VAL A 63 -8.60 -7.11 6.32
CA VAL A 63 -8.25 -5.85 5.67
C VAL A 63 -8.78 -4.69 6.49
N HIS A 64 -7.92 -3.69 6.68
CA HIS A 64 -8.28 -2.41 7.30
C HIS A 64 -8.09 -1.32 6.25
N CYS A 65 -9.18 -0.62 5.90
CA CYS A 65 -9.15 0.42 4.88
C CYS A 65 -9.02 1.80 5.53
N TYR A 66 -7.93 2.50 5.22
CA TYR A 66 -7.64 3.84 5.74
C TYR A 66 -7.74 4.87 4.63
N PHE A 67 -8.89 5.52 4.53
CA PHE A 67 -9.12 6.57 3.53
C PHE A 67 -8.66 7.94 4.04
N PRO A 68 -8.19 8.83 3.16
CA PRO A 68 -7.78 10.17 3.58
C PRO A 68 -8.97 11.05 3.97
N PHE A 69 -10.11 10.89 3.29
CA PHE A 69 -11.34 11.61 3.60
C PHE A 69 -12.54 10.86 3.05
N LYS A 70 -13.73 11.22 3.53
CA LYS A 70 -14.98 10.63 3.03
C LYS A 70 -15.25 11.11 1.61
N HIS A 71 -15.57 10.16 0.72
CA HIS A 71 -15.84 10.42 -0.69
C HIS A 71 -16.83 9.39 -1.22
N ASN A 72 -17.37 9.62 -2.41
CA ASN A 72 -18.18 8.61 -3.09
C ASN A 72 -17.27 7.47 -3.55
N MET A 73 -17.53 6.28 -3.05
CA MET A 73 -16.71 5.11 -3.33
C MET A 73 -16.99 4.53 -4.71
N THR A 74 -15.95 4.06 -5.36
CA THR A 74 -16.06 3.24 -6.57
C THR A 74 -16.64 1.87 -6.21
N ASP A 75 -17.08 1.11 -7.22
CA ASP A 75 -17.55 -0.26 -7.00
C ASP A 75 -16.48 -1.15 -6.41
N PHE A 76 -15.24 -1.01 -6.87
CA PHE A 76 -14.12 -1.75 -6.31
C PHE A 76 -13.92 -1.42 -4.83
N GLU A 77 -13.88 -0.14 -4.48
CA GLU A 77 -13.73 0.28 -3.08
C GLU A 77 -14.85 -0.28 -2.20
N LYS A 78 -16.10 -0.20 -2.67
CA LYS A 78 -17.25 -0.78 -1.95
C LYS A 78 -17.07 -2.28 -1.72
N SER A 79 -16.61 -3.01 -2.72
CA SER A 79 -16.42 -4.46 -2.61
C SER A 79 -15.38 -4.84 -1.55
N ILE A 80 -14.33 -4.04 -1.40
CA ILE A 80 -13.32 -4.26 -0.37
C ILE A 80 -13.86 -3.88 1.02
N VAL A 81 -14.50 -2.70 1.11
CA VAL A 81 -15.03 -2.19 2.37
C VAL A 81 -16.08 -3.14 2.97
N GLU A 82 -16.90 -3.76 2.16
CA GLU A 82 -17.88 -4.77 2.61
C GLU A 82 -17.22 -5.95 3.33
N ARG A 83 -15.97 -6.27 2.96
CA ARG A 83 -15.22 -7.39 3.52
C ARG A 83 -14.21 -6.95 4.59
N ALA A 84 -13.99 -5.65 4.73
CA ALA A 84 -12.99 -5.11 5.64
C ALA A 84 -13.37 -5.29 7.10
N GLU A 85 -12.39 -5.52 7.94
CA GLU A 85 -12.58 -5.55 9.41
C GLU A 85 -12.87 -4.16 9.96
N THR A 86 -12.18 -3.14 9.41
CA THR A 86 -12.42 -1.74 9.76
C THR A 86 -12.31 -0.85 8.53
N THR A 87 -13.03 0.26 8.57
CA THR A 87 -12.91 1.33 7.58
C THR A 87 -12.76 2.64 8.34
N ARG A 88 -11.70 3.36 8.04
CA ARG A 88 -11.35 4.60 8.71
C ARG A 88 -11.27 5.74 7.69
N PHE A 89 -11.80 6.89 8.05
CA PHE A 89 -11.65 8.14 7.29
C PHE A 89 -10.90 9.13 8.18
N GLU A 90 -9.74 9.60 7.72
CA GLU A 90 -8.93 10.53 8.49
C GLU A 90 -9.65 11.87 8.67
N TYR A 91 -10.38 12.30 7.64
CA TYR A 91 -11.16 13.54 7.63
C TYR A 91 -12.52 13.34 7.00
N ASP A 92 -13.50 14.17 7.38
CA ASP A 92 -14.82 14.14 6.76
C ASP A 92 -14.82 14.74 5.36
N LYS A 93 -13.89 15.66 5.07
CA LYS A 93 -13.75 16.36 3.79
C LYS A 93 -12.29 16.41 3.40
N TYR A 94 -12.03 16.66 2.12
CA TYR A 94 -10.69 16.93 1.64
C TYR A 94 -10.08 18.12 2.39
N VAL A 95 -8.86 17.94 2.88
CA VAL A 95 -7.97 18.98 3.37
C VAL A 95 -6.57 18.71 2.81
N PRO A 96 -5.73 19.73 2.61
CA PRO A 96 -4.43 19.52 1.93
C PRO A 96 -3.53 18.45 2.54
N GLN A 97 -3.55 18.29 3.86
CA GLN A 97 -2.70 17.33 4.55
C GLN A 97 -3.32 15.91 4.67
N CYS A 98 -4.51 15.68 4.11
CA CYS A 98 -5.26 14.43 4.37
C CYS A 98 -4.51 13.17 3.94
N TYR A 99 -3.80 13.20 2.81
CA TYR A 99 -3.05 12.04 2.33
C TYR A 99 -1.84 11.74 3.22
N ILE A 100 -1.12 12.78 3.64
CA ILE A 100 0.04 12.65 4.52
C ILE A 100 -0.40 12.10 5.87
N ASP A 101 -1.47 12.63 6.43
CA ASP A 101 -1.96 12.19 7.74
C ASP A 101 -2.46 10.76 7.70
N ARG A 102 -3.17 10.36 6.62
CA ARG A 102 -3.58 8.98 6.41
C ARG A 102 -2.39 8.05 6.33
N ASP A 103 -1.37 8.41 5.54
CA ASP A 103 -0.18 7.58 5.35
C ASP A 103 0.61 7.42 6.66
N ARG A 104 0.74 8.49 7.43
CA ARG A 104 1.37 8.42 8.76
C ARG A 104 0.60 7.51 9.72
N ARG A 105 -0.73 7.54 9.64
CA ARG A 105 -1.56 6.65 10.46
C ARG A 105 -1.30 5.19 10.13
N ILE A 106 -1.16 4.86 8.85
CA ILE A 106 -0.82 3.50 8.44
C ILE A 106 0.52 3.07 9.04
N VAL A 107 1.53 3.94 8.94
CA VAL A 107 2.85 3.64 9.51
C VAL A 107 2.78 3.47 11.03
N ASP A 108 2.08 4.38 11.71
CA ASP A 108 1.98 4.33 13.17
C ASP A 108 1.29 3.05 13.67
N ASP A 109 0.27 2.59 12.94
CA ASP A 109 -0.55 1.46 13.38
C ASP A 109 0.01 0.10 12.97
N CYS A 110 0.83 0.02 11.92
CA CYS A 110 1.35 -1.26 11.45
C CYS A 110 2.56 -1.76 12.25
N ASP A 111 2.78 -3.07 12.20
CA ASP A 111 3.97 -3.71 12.77
C ASP A 111 5.12 -3.72 11.78
N VAL A 112 4.81 -3.84 10.49
CA VAL A 112 5.76 -3.82 9.39
C VAL A 112 5.12 -3.09 8.22
N LEU A 113 5.93 -2.29 7.50
CA LEU A 113 5.48 -1.56 6.31
C LEU A 113 6.10 -2.19 5.06
N LEU A 114 5.26 -2.60 4.14
CA LEU A 114 5.69 -3.01 2.80
C LEU A 114 5.71 -1.78 1.90
N VAL A 115 6.84 -1.54 1.26
CA VAL A 115 7.05 -0.38 0.39
C VAL A 115 7.36 -0.85 -1.02
N VAL A 116 6.58 -0.41 -1.99
CA VAL A 116 6.86 -0.62 -3.41
C VAL A 116 7.25 0.72 -4.02
N TRP A 117 8.50 0.86 -4.44
CA TRP A 117 9.10 2.15 -4.75
C TRP A 117 10.04 2.05 -5.96
N ASP A 118 10.04 3.06 -6.79
CA ASP A 118 10.88 3.14 -8.00
C ASP A 118 12.27 3.75 -7.75
N GLY A 119 12.58 4.12 -6.52
CA GLY A 119 13.87 4.70 -6.17
C GLY A 119 13.96 6.21 -6.36
N VAL A 120 12.95 6.84 -6.94
CA VAL A 120 12.93 8.30 -7.15
C VAL A 120 12.42 8.99 -5.89
N LYS A 121 13.22 9.92 -5.36
CA LYS A 121 12.98 10.55 -4.05
C LYS A 121 11.96 11.68 -4.11
N THR A 122 10.78 11.39 -4.64
CA THR A 122 9.65 12.32 -4.73
C THR A 122 8.34 11.59 -4.53
N GLY A 123 7.33 12.29 -4.06
CA GLY A 123 5.96 11.80 -3.96
C GLY A 123 5.62 11.09 -2.66
N GLY A 124 4.36 10.70 -2.54
CA GLY A 124 3.80 10.16 -1.30
C GLY A 124 4.45 8.88 -0.80
N THR A 125 4.80 7.97 -1.73
CA THR A 125 5.45 6.70 -1.35
C THR A 125 6.81 6.96 -0.70
N TYR A 126 7.61 7.85 -1.29
CA TYR A 126 8.91 8.19 -0.72
C TYR A 126 8.76 8.82 0.67
N TYR A 127 7.84 9.78 0.83
CA TYR A 127 7.64 10.45 2.12
C TYR A 127 7.14 9.48 3.19
N THR A 128 6.27 8.55 2.83
CA THR A 128 5.77 7.53 3.75
C THR A 128 6.90 6.57 4.17
N TYR A 129 7.71 6.14 3.22
CA TYR A 129 8.88 5.31 3.47
C TYR A 129 9.84 6.01 4.43
N LYS A 130 10.17 7.28 4.14
CA LYS A 130 11.06 8.06 4.99
C LYS A 130 10.50 8.24 6.40
N TYR A 131 9.21 8.54 6.52
CA TYR A 131 8.56 8.65 7.82
C TYR A 131 8.70 7.35 8.63
N ALA A 132 8.50 6.22 7.98
CA ALA A 132 8.65 4.91 8.64
C ALA A 132 10.08 4.70 9.15
N LEU A 133 11.08 5.00 8.32
CA LEU A 133 12.48 4.88 8.72
C LEU A 133 12.82 5.81 9.89
N ASP A 134 12.38 7.06 9.83
CA ASP A 134 12.64 8.07 10.87
C ASP A 134 12.01 7.66 12.22
N ASN A 135 10.95 6.87 12.18
CA ASN A 135 10.25 6.40 13.39
C ASN A 135 10.65 4.97 13.79
N GLY A 136 11.70 4.41 13.21
CA GLY A 136 12.21 3.09 13.59
C GLY A 136 11.29 1.93 13.22
N LYS A 137 10.37 2.12 12.29
CA LYS A 137 9.45 1.08 11.86
C LYS A 137 10.18 0.04 11.01
N LYS A 138 9.86 -1.24 11.23
CA LYS A 138 10.32 -2.31 10.34
C LYS A 138 9.73 -2.09 8.95
N VAL A 139 10.59 -2.12 7.94
CA VAL A 139 10.22 -1.87 6.54
C VAL A 139 10.79 -2.98 5.66
N GLU A 140 10.02 -3.43 4.69
CA GLU A 140 10.49 -4.30 3.62
C GLU A 140 10.17 -3.63 2.28
N VAL A 141 11.16 -3.54 1.41
CA VAL A 141 11.08 -2.74 0.18
C VAL A 141 11.21 -3.62 -1.04
N LEU A 142 10.30 -3.46 -1.98
CA LEU A 142 10.46 -3.93 -3.35
C LEU A 142 10.78 -2.72 -4.21
N GLN A 143 11.98 -2.67 -4.77
CA GLN A 143 12.32 -1.63 -5.73
C GLN A 143 11.91 -2.08 -7.12
N ILE A 144 11.13 -1.25 -7.79
CA ILE A 144 10.69 -1.48 -9.17
C ILE A 144 11.42 -0.52 -10.12
N PRO A 145 11.54 -0.86 -11.42
CA PRO A 145 12.08 0.07 -12.39
C PRO A 145 11.23 1.34 -12.51
N VAL A 146 11.88 2.44 -12.83
CA VAL A 146 11.18 3.68 -13.16
C VAL A 146 10.30 3.44 -14.39
N ALA A 147 9.05 3.88 -14.37
CA ALA A 147 8.10 3.66 -15.45
C ALA A 147 8.66 4.19 -16.78
N GLY A 148 8.65 3.33 -17.82
CA GLY A 148 9.17 3.66 -19.13
C GLY A 148 10.68 3.48 -19.32
N SER A 149 11.45 3.22 -18.25
CA SER A 149 12.91 3.06 -18.36
C SER A 149 13.34 1.89 -19.23
N ASP A 150 12.60 0.79 -19.18
CA ASP A 150 12.91 -0.40 -19.99
C ASP A 150 12.84 -0.15 -21.47
N LEU A 151 11.91 0.68 -21.91
CA LEU A 151 11.78 1.04 -23.31
C LEU A 151 13.00 1.79 -23.82
N ASN A 152 13.60 2.63 -22.97
CA ASN A 152 14.81 3.36 -23.30
C ASN A 152 16.00 2.43 -23.40
N ASP A 153 16.12 1.50 -22.46
CA ASP A 153 17.21 0.54 -22.42
C ASP A 153 17.21 -0.38 -23.64
N ARG A 154 16.04 -0.77 -24.10
CA ARG A 154 15.90 -1.65 -25.26
C ARG A 154 16.22 -0.97 -26.60
N ARG A 155 16.23 0.34 -26.65
CA ARG A 155 16.51 1.12 -27.85
C ARG A 155 17.99 1.34 -28.07
N ILE A 156 18.75 1.09 -27.08
CA ILE A 156 20.19 1.23 -27.11
C ILE A 156 20.82 -0.06 -27.65
#